data_34f14c47c1c7aca4615e31c5fe11bb1a
#
_entry.id   34f14c47c1c7aca4615e31c5fe11bb1a
#
_cell.length_a   1.000
_cell.length_b   1.000
_cell.length_c   1.000
_cell.angle_alpha   90.00
_cell.angle_beta   90.00
_cell.angle_gamma   90.00
#
_symmetry.space_group_name_H-M   'P 1'
#
loop_
_entity.id
_entity.type
_entity.pdbx_description
1 polymer ?
#
loop_
_entity_poly.entity_id
_entity_poly.type
_entity_poly.pdbx_seq_one_letter_code
_entity_poly.pdbx_strand_id
1 'polypeptide(L)'
;MTESNKSKSSVHGMEQTIEISKRDFKGLCFVNLVDFDALWGHRRNVKGYAEELERFDVKLGEFLGGLREDDLLIITADHGNDPTHTGTDHTREMVPFFSLILHLWKDTENCRIQIHLQ
;
A
#
# COMPACT_ATOMS: atom_id res chain seq x y z
N MET A 1 -17.45 -9.32 -13.47
CA MET A 1 -18.29 -8.42 -12.66
C MET A 1 -17.36 -7.49 -11.89
N THR A 2 -17.59 -6.20 -11.92
CA THR A 2 -16.75 -5.21 -11.21
C THR A 2 -17.49 -4.80 -9.93
N GLU A 3 -16.84 -4.97 -8.79
CA GLU A 3 -17.32 -4.50 -7.49
C GLU A 3 -16.58 -3.22 -7.12
N SER A 4 -17.26 -2.24 -6.55
CA SER A 4 -16.66 -1.00 -6.08
C SER A 4 -17.12 -0.70 -4.67
N ASN A 5 -16.16 -0.58 -3.75
CA ASN A 5 -16.40 -0.32 -2.34
C ASN A 5 -15.78 1.03 -1.95
N LYS A 6 -16.55 1.89 -1.29
CA LYS A 6 -16.03 3.15 -0.77
C LYS A 6 -15.36 2.94 0.58
N SER A 7 -14.13 3.40 0.72
CA SER A 7 -13.44 3.47 2.02
C SER A 7 -13.69 4.82 2.70
N LYS A 8 -13.67 4.82 4.03
CA LYS A 8 -13.81 6.03 4.86
C LYS A 8 -12.46 6.56 5.34
N SER A 9 -11.42 5.74 5.27
CA SER A 9 -10.04 6.02 5.65
C SER A 9 -9.11 5.00 5.02
N SER A 10 -7.81 5.23 5.06
CA SER A 10 -6.81 4.26 4.60
C SER A 10 -6.87 2.96 5.41
N VAL A 11 -7.03 3.03 6.72
CA VAL A 11 -7.22 1.83 7.57
C VAL A 11 -8.44 1.03 7.13
N HIS A 12 -9.59 1.69 6.92
CA HIS A 12 -10.80 1.02 6.43
C HIS A 12 -10.61 0.41 5.03
N GLY A 13 -9.87 1.08 4.15
CA GLY A 13 -9.49 0.55 2.84
C GLY A 13 -8.67 -0.74 2.96
N MET A 14 -7.71 -0.79 3.88
CA MET A 14 -6.92 -1.99 4.16
C MET A 14 -7.77 -3.12 4.76
N GLU A 15 -8.70 -2.81 5.66
CA GLU A 15 -9.64 -3.80 6.22
C GLU A 15 -10.53 -4.42 5.14
N GLN A 16 -11.09 -3.61 4.24
CA GLN A 16 -11.85 -4.08 3.08
C GLN A 16 -10.98 -4.97 2.16
N THR A 17 -9.73 -4.58 1.93
CA THR A 17 -8.78 -5.35 1.10
C THR A 17 -8.49 -6.72 1.73
N ILE A 18 -8.27 -6.78 3.04
CA ILE A 18 -8.08 -8.03 3.79
C ILE A 18 -9.32 -8.93 3.68
N GLU A 19 -10.51 -8.38 3.82
CA GLU A 19 -11.75 -9.14 3.68
C GLU A 19 -11.95 -9.68 2.26
N ILE A 20 -11.65 -8.87 1.24
CA ILE A 20 -11.75 -9.28 -0.18
C ILE A 20 -10.72 -10.36 -0.50
N SER A 21 -9.50 -10.25 0.03
CA SER A 21 -8.44 -11.24 -0.22
C SER A 21 -8.76 -12.64 0.30
N LYS A 22 -9.65 -12.75 1.29
CA LYS A 22 -10.14 -14.05 1.81
C LYS A 22 -11.14 -14.75 0.87
N ARG A 23 -11.70 -14.01 -0.09
CA ARG A 23 -12.66 -14.56 -1.06
C ARG A 23 -11.93 -15.35 -2.14
N ASP A 24 -12.58 -16.37 -2.68
CA ASP A 24 -12.09 -17.09 -3.85
C ASP A 24 -12.50 -16.36 -5.13
N PHE A 25 -11.56 -15.57 -5.70
CA PHE A 25 -11.76 -14.90 -6.97
C PHE A 25 -10.47 -14.88 -7.80
N LYS A 26 -10.62 -14.75 -9.12
CA LYS A 26 -9.54 -14.48 -10.06
C LYS A 26 -9.77 -13.12 -10.69
N GLY A 27 -8.81 -12.22 -10.53
CA GLY A 27 -8.93 -10.86 -11.05
C GLY A 27 -8.00 -9.89 -10.35
N LEU A 28 -8.29 -8.61 -10.49
CA LEU A 28 -7.55 -7.51 -9.89
C LEU A 28 -8.35 -6.90 -8.73
N CYS A 29 -7.73 -6.81 -7.56
CA CYS A 29 -8.21 -5.96 -6.47
C CYS A 29 -7.29 -4.71 -6.41
N PHE A 30 -7.88 -3.54 -6.57
CA PHE A 30 -7.18 -2.26 -6.49
C PHE A 30 -7.73 -1.46 -5.30
N VAL A 31 -6.84 -0.95 -4.46
CA VAL A 31 -7.19 -0.05 -3.36
C VAL A 31 -6.35 1.22 -3.43
N ASN A 32 -7.00 2.37 -3.23
CA ASN A 32 -6.33 3.66 -3.10
C ASN A 32 -6.44 4.15 -1.65
N LEU A 33 -5.28 4.36 -1.01
CA LEU A 33 -5.17 4.79 0.39
C LEU A 33 -4.91 6.30 0.43
N VAL A 34 -5.97 7.09 0.33
CA VAL A 34 -5.91 8.54 0.08
C VAL A 34 -5.45 9.39 1.27
N ASP A 35 -5.45 8.87 2.50
CA ASP A 35 -5.16 9.66 3.70
C ASP A 35 -3.71 10.16 3.74
N PHE A 36 -2.76 9.41 3.17
CA PHE A 36 -1.36 9.81 3.05
C PHE A 36 -1.21 11.17 2.39
N ASP A 37 -1.94 11.40 1.32
CA ASP A 37 -1.94 12.67 0.60
C ASP A 37 -2.95 13.66 1.19
N ALA A 38 -4.22 13.31 1.25
CA ALA A 38 -5.31 14.21 1.58
C ALA A 38 -5.26 14.76 3.01
N LEU A 39 -4.90 13.92 4.00
CA LEU A 39 -4.87 14.32 5.41
C LEU A 39 -3.49 14.79 5.86
N TRP A 40 -2.42 14.14 5.37
CA TRP A 40 -1.08 14.31 5.92
C TRP A 40 -0.12 15.01 4.97
N GLY A 41 -0.14 14.66 3.69
CA GLY A 41 0.74 15.21 2.68
C GLY A 41 0.48 16.70 2.41
N HIS A 42 -0.70 17.06 1.98
CA HIS A 42 -1.09 18.45 1.71
C HIS A 42 -1.06 19.35 2.96
N ARG A 43 -1.32 18.79 4.13
CA ARG A 43 -1.30 19.53 5.40
C ARG A 43 0.09 19.63 6.03
N ARG A 44 1.11 19.03 5.41
CA ARG A 44 2.50 19.01 5.92
C ARG A 44 2.58 18.50 7.37
N ASN A 45 1.73 17.55 7.71
CA ASN A 45 1.70 16.94 9.03
C ASN A 45 2.62 15.72 9.06
N VAL A 46 3.91 15.96 9.31
CA VAL A 46 4.95 14.91 9.35
C VAL A 46 4.62 13.81 10.35
N LYS A 47 4.14 14.20 11.54
CA LYS A 47 3.77 13.23 12.60
C LYS A 47 2.59 12.37 12.16
N GLY A 48 1.52 12.98 11.64
CA GLY A 48 0.35 12.25 11.14
C GLY A 48 0.72 11.30 9.99
N TYR A 49 1.63 11.72 9.09
CA TYR A 49 2.13 10.88 8.01
C TYR A 49 2.88 9.64 8.54
N ALA A 50 3.77 9.85 9.52
CA ALA A 50 4.50 8.75 10.16
C ALA A 50 3.56 7.77 10.88
N GLU A 51 2.60 8.27 11.66
CA GLU A 51 1.59 7.45 12.32
C GLU A 51 0.72 6.65 11.33
N GLU A 52 0.43 7.22 10.16
CA GLU A 52 -0.31 6.51 9.11
C GLU A 52 0.52 5.38 8.48
N LEU A 53 1.83 5.59 8.29
CA LEU A 53 2.75 4.53 7.85
C LEU A 53 2.79 3.37 8.86
N GLU A 54 2.85 3.67 10.15
CA GLU A 54 2.83 2.64 11.20
C GLU A 54 1.51 1.85 11.21
N ARG A 55 0.36 2.52 11.04
CA ARG A 55 -0.95 1.86 10.92
C ARG A 55 -1.04 1.00 9.66
N PHE A 56 -0.52 1.50 8.55
CA PHE A 56 -0.45 0.75 7.29
C PHE A 56 0.41 -0.49 7.44
N ASP A 57 1.59 -0.38 8.08
CA ASP A 57 2.52 -1.50 8.30
C ASP A 57 1.85 -2.64 9.08
N VAL A 58 1.12 -2.32 10.15
CA VAL A 58 0.35 -3.31 10.93
C VAL A 58 -0.68 -4.03 10.05
N LYS A 59 -1.46 -3.28 9.26
CA LYS A 59 -2.48 -3.85 8.35
C LYS A 59 -1.86 -4.62 7.19
N LEU A 60 -0.72 -4.18 6.69
CA LEU A 60 0.05 -4.89 5.68
C LEU A 60 0.53 -6.25 6.21
N GLY A 61 1.03 -6.30 7.44
CA GLY A 61 1.42 -7.56 8.08
C GLY A 61 0.26 -8.56 8.20
N GLU A 62 -0.93 -8.07 8.57
CA GLU A 62 -2.15 -8.87 8.61
C GLU A 62 -2.54 -9.39 7.22
N PHE A 63 -2.49 -8.52 6.21
CA PHE A 63 -2.78 -8.88 4.81
C PHE A 63 -1.81 -9.93 4.27
N LEU A 64 -0.51 -9.75 4.50
CA LEU A 64 0.55 -10.68 4.05
C LEU A 64 0.38 -12.08 4.65
N GLY A 65 -0.12 -12.18 5.88
CA GLY A 65 -0.41 -13.46 6.54
C GLY A 65 -1.51 -14.27 5.84
N GLY A 66 -2.38 -13.63 5.07
CA GLY A 66 -3.46 -14.25 4.30
C GLY A 66 -3.16 -14.41 2.80
N LEU A 67 -2.00 -13.96 2.32
CA LEU A 67 -1.62 -14.03 0.91
C LEU A 67 -1.44 -15.48 0.45
N ARG A 68 -1.95 -15.81 -0.74
CA ARG A 68 -1.83 -17.14 -1.34
C ARG A 68 -0.59 -17.23 -2.23
N GLU A 69 -0.19 -18.44 -2.58
CA GLU A 69 1.02 -18.70 -3.38
C GLU A 69 0.95 -18.13 -4.80
N ASP A 70 -0.25 -18.04 -5.36
CA ASP A 70 -0.52 -17.53 -6.72
C ASP A 70 -0.96 -16.04 -6.73
N ASP A 71 -0.99 -15.39 -5.57
CA ASP A 71 -1.26 -13.95 -5.49
C ASP A 71 -0.01 -13.12 -5.82
N LEU A 72 -0.21 -12.07 -6.60
CA LEU A 72 0.77 -11.01 -6.83
C LEU A 72 0.33 -9.75 -6.07
N LEU A 73 1.14 -9.31 -5.11
CA LEU A 73 0.99 -8.02 -4.46
C LEU A 73 1.88 -6.97 -5.12
N ILE A 74 1.31 -5.82 -5.45
CA ILE A 74 2.07 -4.63 -5.86
C ILE A 74 1.67 -3.47 -4.95
N ILE A 75 2.66 -2.78 -4.39
CA ILE A 75 2.48 -1.56 -3.61
C ILE A 75 3.26 -0.45 -4.30
N THR A 76 2.58 0.64 -4.61
CA THR A 76 3.19 1.81 -5.26
C THR A 76 2.44 3.08 -4.87
N ALA A 77 2.89 4.23 -5.35
CA ALA A 77 2.18 5.49 -5.27
C ALA A 77 2.04 6.11 -6.66
N ASP A 78 1.06 6.99 -6.83
CA ASP A 78 0.78 7.70 -8.08
C ASP A 78 1.65 8.96 -8.23
N HIS A 79 2.13 9.54 -7.11
CA HIS A 79 3.08 10.65 -7.06
C HIS A 79 3.86 10.66 -5.75
N GLY A 80 4.95 11.45 -5.73
CA GLY A 80 5.72 11.75 -4.52
C GLY A 80 5.08 12.89 -3.72
N ASN A 81 5.31 12.89 -2.42
CA ASN A 81 4.99 14.01 -1.55
C ASN A 81 5.87 13.98 -0.29
N ASP A 82 6.68 15.03 -0.11
CA ASP A 82 7.49 15.22 1.10
C ASP A 82 6.73 16.11 2.10
N PRO A 83 6.24 15.57 3.22
CA PRO A 83 5.50 16.35 4.21
C PRO A 83 6.37 17.37 4.97
N THR A 84 7.69 17.35 4.78
CA THR A 84 8.62 18.36 5.37
C THR A 84 8.84 19.55 4.45
N HIS A 85 8.46 19.47 3.17
CA HIS A 85 8.63 20.52 2.20
C HIS A 85 7.67 21.70 2.46
N THR A 86 8.04 22.91 2.03
CA THR A 86 7.18 24.10 2.12
C THR A 86 6.06 24.09 1.06
N GLY A 87 4.94 24.73 1.36
CA GLY A 87 3.78 24.80 0.45
C GLY A 87 2.85 23.60 0.57
N THR A 88 1.83 23.54 -0.28
CA THR A 88 0.77 22.52 -0.25
C THR A 88 0.75 21.61 -1.49
N ASP A 89 1.60 21.90 -2.48
CA ASP A 89 1.68 21.11 -3.71
C ASP A 89 2.47 19.81 -3.51
N HIS A 90 2.24 18.84 -4.38
CA HIS A 90 3.04 17.62 -4.41
C HIS A 90 4.51 17.93 -4.71
N THR A 91 5.41 17.10 -4.20
CA THR A 91 6.85 17.22 -4.44
C THR A 91 7.34 16.15 -5.40
N ARG A 92 8.55 16.35 -5.97
CA ARG A 92 9.15 15.43 -6.96
C ARG A 92 9.91 14.28 -6.30
N GLU A 93 9.35 13.71 -5.26
CA GLU A 93 9.96 12.56 -4.60
C GLU A 93 9.74 11.29 -5.43
N MET A 94 10.69 10.36 -5.31
CA MET A 94 10.52 9.02 -5.87
C MET A 94 9.37 8.30 -5.18
N VAL A 95 8.58 7.56 -5.96
CA VAL A 95 7.53 6.70 -5.41
C VAL A 95 8.08 5.31 -5.09
N PRO A 96 7.60 4.66 -4.03
CA PRO A 96 7.95 3.27 -3.76
C PRO A 96 7.35 2.36 -4.85
N PHE A 97 8.05 1.28 -5.15
CA PHE A 97 7.52 0.19 -5.94
C PHE A 97 7.95 -1.14 -5.33
N PHE A 98 6.99 -1.87 -4.78
CA PHE A 98 7.19 -3.20 -4.20
C PHE A 98 6.34 -4.21 -4.95
N SER A 99 6.91 -5.38 -5.24
CA SER A 99 6.17 -6.52 -5.77
C SER A 99 6.54 -7.77 -5.00
N LEU A 100 5.55 -8.59 -4.68
CA LEU A 100 5.72 -9.83 -3.94
C LEU A 100 4.87 -10.95 -4.55
N ILE A 101 5.52 -12.10 -4.81
CA ILE A 101 4.88 -13.36 -5.19
C ILE A 101 5.41 -14.44 -4.23
N LEU A 102 4.55 -15.06 -3.43
CA LEU A 102 4.97 -16.04 -2.42
C LEU A 102 5.56 -17.32 -3.02
N HIS A 103 5.14 -17.71 -4.23
CA HIS A 103 5.67 -18.89 -4.91
C HIS A 103 7.19 -18.77 -5.15
N LEU A 104 7.67 -17.56 -5.46
CA LEU A 104 9.11 -17.28 -5.64
C LEU A 104 9.87 -17.26 -4.31
N TRP A 105 9.20 -17.08 -3.18
CA TRP A 105 9.85 -17.06 -1.87
C TRP A 105 10.23 -18.48 -1.38
N LYS A 106 9.41 -19.48 -1.66
CA LYS A 106 9.66 -20.84 -1.16
C LYS A 106 10.87 -21.52 -1.81
N ASP A 107 11.23 -21.11 -3.03
CA ASP A 107 12.32 -21.69 -3.81
C ASP A 107 13.66 -20.96 -3.65
N THR A 108 13.72 -19.88 -2.86
CA THR A 108 14.94 -19.08 -2.68
C THR A 108 15.24 -18.86 -1.21
N GLU A 109 16.27 -19.54 -0.68
CA GLU A 109 16.90 -19.21 0.62
C GLU A 109 17.49 -17.78 0.66
N ASN A 110 17.38 -17.02 -0.44
CA ASN A 110 17.85 -15.65 -0.61
C ASN A 110 16.81 -14.80 -1.37
N CYS A 111 15.63 -14.57 -0.77
CA CYS A 111 14.74 -13.56 -1.30
C CYS A 111 15.31 -12.18 -1.02
N ARG A 112 15.94 -11.56 -2.03
CA ARG A 112 16.26 -10.14 -2.00
C ARG A 112 15.01 -9.38 -2.43
N ILE A 113 14.46 -8.56 -1.52
CA ILE A 113 13.51 -7.52 -1.89
C ILE A 113 14.27 -6.57 -2.83
N GLN A 114 14.00 -6.65 -4.13
CA GLN A 114 14.49 -5.65 -5.07
C GLN A 114 13.57 -4.44 -4.98
N ILE A 115 14.05 -3.40 -4.31
CA ILE A 115 13.43 -2.08 -4.34
C ILE A 115 13.92 -1.41 -5.62
N HIS A 116 13.06 -1.29 -6.64
CA HIS A 116 13.32 -0.44 -7.78
C HIS A 116 12.77 0.96 -7.45
N LEU A 117 13.67 1.83 -7.02
CA LEU A 117 13.40 3.26 -6.96
C LEU A 117 13.69 3.83 -8.36
N GLN A 118 12.66 4.19 -9.10
CA GLN A 118 12.79 5.01 -10.30
C GLN A 118 12.61 6.47 -9.97
#